data_f42458d960298bc650736f89f508ba18
#
_entry.id   f42458d960298bc650736f89f508ba18
#
_cell.length_a   1.000
_cell.length_b   1.000
_cell.length_c   1.000
_cell.angle_alpha   90.00
_cell.angle_beta   90.00
_cell.angle_gamma   90.00
#
_symmetry.space_group_name_H-M   'P 1'
#
loop_
_entity.id
_entity.type
_entity.pdbx_description
1 polymer ?
#
loop_
_entity_poly.entity_id
_entity_poly.type
_entity_poly.pdbx_seq_one_letter_code
_entity_poly.pdbx_strand_id
1 'polypeptide(L)' 'MNTKEAVAARIIELCGEHGIAINALAHISGVSPSTVYSMLNQKSKNPGVVSIKKLCDGLGITVREFFDCELFDETEQEIK' A
#
# COMPACT_ATOMS: atom_id res chain seq x y z
N MET A 1 -12.87 -8.58 -1.53
CA MET A 1 -11.57 -8.55 -0.81
C MET A 1 -11.69 -7.71 0.45
N ASN A 2 -10.86 -7.96 1.44
CA ASN A 2 -10.86 -7.14 2.64
C ASN A 2 -9.97 -5.89 2.43
N THR A 3 -10.01 -4.97 3.39
CA THR A 3 -9.28 -3.71 3.29
C THR A 3 -7.77 -3.92 3.15
N LYS A 4 -7.21 -4.86 3.90
CA LYS A 4 -5.78 -5.16 3.84
C LYS A 4 -5.37 -5.66 2.45
N GLU A 5 -6.17 -6.52 1.84
CA GLU A 5 -5.93 -7.02 0.49
C GLU A 5 -6.00 -5.87 -0.52
N ALA A 6 -6.94 -4.94 -0.34
CA ALA A 6 -7.06 -3.78 -1.20
C ALA A 6 -5.81 -2.87 -1.10
N VAL A 7 -5.29 -2.68 0.11
CA VAL A 7 -4.04 -1.91 0.30
C VAL A 7 -2.88 -2.57 -0.43
N ALA A 8 -2.73 -3.89 -0.28
CA ALA A 8 -1.67 -4.63 -0.96
C ALA A 8 -1.79 -4.50 -2.49
N ALA A 9 -3.00 -4.67 -3.01
CA ALA A 9 -3.25 -4.55 -4.45
C ALA A 9 -2.94 -3.13 -4.95
N ARG A 10 -3.29 -2.11 -4.15
CA ARG A 10 -3.02 -0.71 -4.52
C ARG A 10 -1.53 -0.42 -4.58
N ILE A 11 -0.75 -0.95 -3.63
CA ILE A 11 0.71 -0.78 -3.64
C ILE A 11 1.29 -1.36 -4.93
N ILE A 12 0.88 -2.57 -5.29
CA ILE A 12 1.35 -3.23 -6.51
C ILE A 12 0.95 -2.42 -7.76
N GLU A 13 -0.29 -1.93 -7.80
CA GLU A 13 -0.79 -1.12 -8.90
C GLU A 13 0.04 0.16 -9.07
N LEU A 14 0.31 0.86 -7.96
CA LEU A 14 1.09 2.10 -7.99
C LEU A 14 2.55 1.83 -8.42
N CYS A 15 3.15 0.74 -7.97
CA CYS A 15 4.48 0.36 -8.44
C CYS A 15 4.49 0.15 -9.94
N GLY A 16 3.45 -0.51 -10.48
CA GLY A 16 3.32 -0.71 -11.92
C GLY A 16 3.16 0.60 -12.67
N GLU A 17 2.32 1.49 -12.18
CA GLU A 17 2.08 2.80 -12.81
C GLU A 17 3.34 3.68 -12.81
N HIS A 18 4.12 3.61 -11.73
CA HIS A 18 5.34 4.40 -11.59
C HIS A 18 6.58 3.70 -12.19
N GLY A 19 6.42 2.46 -12.64
CA GLY A 19 7.51 1.70 -13.25
C GLY A 19 8.65 1.39 -12.29
N ILE A 20 8.36 1.13 -11.01
CA ILE A 20 9.37 0.83 -9.99
C ILE A 20 9.11 -0.51 -9.33
N ALA A 21 10.20 -1.15 -8.87
CA ALA A 21 10.11 -2.38 -8.11
C ALA A 21 9.78 -2.10 -6.64
N ILE A 22 9.29 -3.12 -5.95
CA ILE A 22 8.94 -3.02 -4.53
C ILE A 22 10.15 -2.57 -3.68
N ASN A 23 11.33 -3.13 -3.94
CA ASN A 23 12.53 -2.75 -3.20
C ASN A 23 12.91 -1.28 -3.41
N ALA A 24 12.73 -0.79 -4.64
CA ALA A 24 12.97 0.62 -4.94
C ALA A 24 11.99 1.52 -4.21
N LEU A 25 10.72 1.14 -4.17
CA LEU A 25 9.70 1.88 -3.42
C LEU A 25 10.07 1.96 -1.93
N ALA A 26 10.47 0.85 -1.34
CA ALA A 26 10.89 0.82 0.06
C ALA A 26 12.04 1.79 0.30
N HIS A 27 13.05 1.75 -0.56
CA HIS A 27 14.23 2.59 -0.44
C HIS A 27 13.89 4.09 -0.50
N ILE A 28 13.12 4.51 -1.50
CA ILE A 28 12.77 5.94 -1.65
C ILE A 28 11.79 6.42 -0.59
N SER A 29 11.08 5.50 0.05
CA SER A 29 10.09 5.81 1.08
C SER A 29 10.68 5.79 2.50
N GLY A 30 11.94 5.40 2.64
CA GLY A 30 12.60 5.33 3.95
C GLY A 30 12.07 4.21 4.84
N VAL A 31 11.54 3.14 4.24
CA VAL A 31 11.11 1.96 5.00
C VAL A 31 11.92 0.76 4.54
N SER A 32 12.04 -0.25 5.41
CA SER A 32 12.77 -1.46 5.03
C SER A 32 11.96 -2.27 4.02
N PRO A 33 12.63 -2.97 3.10
CA PRO A 33 11.92 -3.86 2.16
C PRO A 33 11.04 -4.88 2.87
N SER A 34 11.49 -5.42 4.02
CA SER A 34 10.69 -6.38 4.78
C SER A 34 9.38 -5.76 5.27
N THR A 35 9.38 -4.47 5.62
CA THR A 35 8.14 -3.78 6.01
C THR A 35 7.16 -3.73 4.85
N VAL A 36 7.63 -3.40 3.64
CA VAL A 36 6.75 -3.34 2.47
C VAL A 36 6.24 -4.74 2.13
N TYR A 37 7.10 -5.75 2.12
CA TYR A 37 6.66 -7.13 1.86
C TYR A 37 5.66 -7.61 2.90
N SER A 38 5.82 -7.19 4.17
CA SER A 38 4.84 -7.47 5.22
C SER A 38 3.48 -6.88 4.89
N MET A 39 3.45 -5.67 4.34
CA MET A 39 2.20 -5.02 3.94
C MET A 39 1.51 -5.76 2.80
N LEU A 40 2.27 -6.49 1.99
CA LEU A 40 1.74 -7.28 0.88
C LEU A 40 1.33 -8.69 1.29
N ASN A 41 1.78 -9.16 2.44
CA ASN A 41 1.57 -10.53 2.90
C ASN A 41 0.23 -10.63 3.63
N GLN A 42 -0.65 -11.54 3.17
CA GLN A 42 -1.97 -11.74 3.75
C GLN A 42 -1.93 -12.22 5.21
N LYS A 43 -0.84 -12.85 5.62
CA LYS A 43 -0.71 -13.40 6.98
C LYS A 43 -0.19 -12.38 7.97
N SER A 44 0.29 -11.23 7.52
CA SER A 44 0.86 -10.23 8.42
C SER A 44 -0.21 -9.34 9.02
N LYS A 45 0.21 -8.52 9.98
CA LYS A 45 -0.68 -7.56 10.64
C LYS A 45 -1.11 -6.47 9.66
N ASN A 46 -2.15 -5.75 10.03
CA ASN A 46 -2.65 -4.63 9.23
C ASN A 46 -1.55 -3.59 9.00
N PRO A 47 -1.46 -3.03 7.79
CA PRO A 47 -0.49 -1.98 7.53
C PRO A 47 -0.83 -0.73 8.35
N GLY A 48 0.20 -0.10 8.91
CA GLY A 48 0.02 1.13 9.66
C GLY A 48 -0.18 2.32 8.73
N VAL A 49 -0.98 3.29 9.18
CA VAL A 49 -1.25 4.49 8.38
C VAL A 49 0.02 5.31 8.13
N VAL A 50 0.95 5.31 9.07
CA VAL A 50 2.22 6.03 8.90
C VAL A 50 3.08 5.37 7.81
N SER A 51 3.08 4.04 7.76
CA SER A 51 3.80 3.32 6.70
C SER A 51 3.20 3.64 5.34
N ILE A 52 1.87 3.67 5.24
CA ILE A 52 1.19 4.06 4.00
C ILE A 52 1.58 5.48 3.60
N LYS A 53 1.60 6.41 4.56
CA LYS A 53 2.00 7.79 4.29
C LYS A 53 3.42 7.87 3.75
N LYS A 54 4.36 7.09 4.32
CA LYS A 54 5.73 7.05 3.84
C LYS A 54 5.81 6.57 2.39
N LEU A 55 5.05 5.57 2.02
CA LEU A 55 5.00 5.09 0.64
C LEU A 55 4.44 6.18 -0.28
N CYS A 56 3.41 6.87 0.15
CA CYS A 56 2.83 8.00 -0.61
C CYS A 56 3.88 9.09 -0.85
N ASP A 57 4.62 9.45 0.20
CA ASP A 57 5.68 10.46 0.09
C ASP A 57 6.76 10.01 -0.89
N GLY A 58 7.16 8.74 -0.83
CA GLY A 58 8.13 8.19 -1.77
C GLY A 58 7.64 8.20 -3.22
N LEU A 59 6.36 8.00 -3.43
CA LEU A 59 5.75 8.01 -4.77
C LEU A 59 5.40 9.43 -5.24
N GLY A 60 5.44 10.42 -4.35
CA GLY A 60 5.05 11.78 -4.69
C GLY A 60 3.55 11.96 -4.84
N ILE A 61 2.76 11.16 -4.14
CA ILE A 61 1.31 11.25 -4.14
C ILE A 61 0.78 11.57 -2.75
N THR A 62 -0.48 12.00 -2.67
CA THR A 62 -1.15 12.22 -1.39
C THR A 62 -1.77 10.93 -0.88
N VAL A 63 -2.09 10.89 0.42
CA VAL A 63 -2.86 9.76 0.98
C VAL A 63 -4.24 9.68 0.32
N ARG A 64 -4.84 10.82 -0.01
CA ARG A 64 -6.10 10.85 -0.76
C ARG A 64 -5.96 10.12 -2.09
N GLU A 65 -4.92 10.43 -2.85
CA GLU A 65 -4.68 9.78 -4.15
C GLU A 65 -4.45 8.29 -4.01
N PHE A 66 -3.78 7.87 -2.92
CA PHE A 66 -3.57 6.45 -2.66
C PHE A 66 -4.90 5.71 -2.57
N PHE A 67 -5.87 6.25 -1.85
CA PHE A 67 -7.16 5.61 -1.61
C PHE A 67 -8.22 5.94 -2.67
N ASP A 68 -7.90 6.79 -3.62
CA ASP A 68 -8.83 7.17 -4.68
C ASP A 68 -8.78 6.14 -5.82
N CYS A 69 -9.35 4.97 -5.57
CA CYS A 69 -9.43 3.93 -6.58
C CYS A 69 -10.57 2.96 -6.23
N GLU A 70 -11.04 2.23 -7.23
CA GLU A 70 -12.18 1.33 -7.09
C GLU A 70 -11.92 0.16 -6.14
N LEU A 71 -10.67 -0.20 -5.92
CA LEU A 71 -10.33 -1.29 -5.00
C LEU A 71 -10.94 -1.10 -3.62
N PHE A 72 -10.99 0.15 -3.13
CA PHE A 72 -11.50 0.43 -1.79
C PHE A 72 -13.03 0.54 -1.74
N ASP A 73 -13.67 0.73 -2.88
CA ASP A 73 -15.13 0.78 -2.96
C ASP A 73 -15.75 -0.61 -2.86
N GLU A 74 -14.99 -1.64 -3.17
CA GLU A 74 -15.45 -3.02 -3.24
C GLU A 74 -15.02 -3.87 -2.04
N THR A 75 -14.48 -3.24 -1.00
CA THR A 75 -14.03 -3.99 0.18
C THR A 75 -15.21 -4.42 1.04
N GLU A 76 -15.03 -5.55 1.73
CA GLU A 76 -15.99 -6.06 2.68
C GLU A 76 -16.07 -5.17 3.91
N GLN A 77 -17.22 -5.17 4.58
CA GLN A 77 -17.35 -4.46 5.85
C GLN A 77 -16.42 -5.08 6.88
N GLU A 78 -15.70 -4.23 7.62
CA GLU A 78 -14.83 -4.68 8.70
C GLU A 78 -15.58 -4.78 10.02
N ILE A 79 -16.71 -4.09 10.14
CA ILE A 79 -17.56 -4.17 11.33
C ILE A 79 -18.32 -5.48 11.28
N LYS A 80 -18.27 -6.23 12.38
CA LYS A 80 -18.94 -7.53 12.46
C LYS A 80 -20.01 -7.56 13.54
#